data_e4ccdb12c4d5b714cd8174297e84356b
#
_entry.id   e4ccdb12c4d5b714cd8174297e84356b
#
_cell.length_a   1.000
_cell.length_b   1.000
_cell.length_c   1.000
_cell.angle_alpha   90.00
_cell.angle_beta   90.00
_cell.angle_gamma   90.00
#
_symmetry.space_group_name_H-M   'P 1'
#
loop_
_entity.id
_entity.type
_entity.pdbx_description
1 polymer ?
#
loop_
_entity_poly.entity_id
_entity_poly.type
_entity_poly.pdbx_seq_one_letter_code
_entity_poly.pdbx_strand_id
1 'polypeptide(L)'
;MRNVDKYKDELIKMANESNVVQVNYRGDVIPDETKANGLFCSERATSCFIKWLYEEYTFKLSTLEHELLKHFYEGGYRYIARDECNALFLYKHLPIKSNEMWVNTGNEEFDYKTLKDFMKKFSFVRWEDTQPIPIQDILDNCEVISND
;
A
#
# COMPACT_ATOMS: atom_id res chain seq x y z
N MET A 1 -3.57 9.23 1.82
CA MET A 1 -3.90 8.39 0.64
C MET A 1 -5.31 7.84 0.80
N ARG A 2 -6.17 8.04 -0.19
CA ARG A 2 -7.53 7.49 -0.18
C ARG A 2 -7.53 6.06 -0.71
N ASN A 3 -8.57 5.29 -0.42
CA ASN A 3 -8.70 3.94 -0.93
C ASN A 3 -8.64 3.88 -2.47
N VAL A 4 -9.27 4.83 -3.16
CA VAL A 4 -9.20 4.90 -4.63
C VAL A 4 -7.76 5.05 -5.14
N ASP A 5 -6.93 5.79 -4.44
CA ASP A 5 -5.52 5.98 -4.83
C ASP A 5 -4.71 4.71 -4.57
N LYS A 6 -4.97 4.02 -3.45
CA LYS A 6 -4.28 2.77 -3.08
C LYS A 6 -4.60 1.62 -4.04
N TYR A 7 -5.85 1.50 -4.45
CA TYR A 7 -6.33 0.36 -5.25
C TYR A 7 -6.59 0.70 -6.73
N LYS A 8 -6.13 1.86 -7.18
CA LYS A 8 -6.40 2.38 -8.52
C LYS A 8 -6.14 1.37 -9.64
N ASP A 9 -4.98 0.73 -9.64
CA ASP A 9 -4.59 -0.17 -10.72
C ASP A 9 -5.41 -1.46 -10.71
N GLU A 10 -5.70 -1.99 -9.53
CA GLU A 10 -6.55 -3.16 -9.36
C GLU A 10 -7.98 -2.87 -9.82
N LEU A 11 -8.51 -1.69 -9.49
CA LEU A 11 -9.83 -1.25 -9.94
C LEU A 11 -9.89 -1.09 -11.46
N ILE A 12 -8.87 -0.51 -12.08
CA ILE A 12 -8.78 -0.35 -13.54
C ILE A 12 -8.70 -1.74 -14.20
N LYS A 13 -7.86 -2.62 -13.68
CA LYS A 13 -7.74 -3.99 -14.19
C LYS A 13 -9.06 -4.74 -14.15
N MET A 14 -9.75 -4.69 -13.01
CA MET A 14 -11.06 -5.33 -12.84
C MET A 14 -12.12 -4.75 -13.78
N ALA A 15 -12.14 -3.43 -13.97
CA ALA A 15 -13.05 -2.78 -14.90
C ALA A 15 -12.80 -3.22 -16.34
N ASN A 16 -11.53 -3.35 -16.75
CA ASN A 16 -11.15 -3.80 -18.09
C ASN A 16 -11.49 -5.27 -18.33
N GLU A 17 -11.44 -6.10 -17.30
CA GLU A 17 -11.79 -7.52 -17.35
C GLU A 17 -13.29 -7.76 -17.18
N SER A 18 -14.10 -6.70 -17.05
CA SER A 18 -15.54 -6.76 -16.79
C SER A 18 -15.91 -7.52 -15.52
N ASN A 19 -15.00 -7.55 -14.56
CA ASN A 19 -15.23 -8.18 -13.27
C ASN A 19 -15.99 -7.25 -12.33
N VAL A 20 -16.79 -7.83 -11.46
CA VAL A 20 -17.45 -7.10 -10.40
C VAL A 20 -16.45 -6.89 -9.25
N VAL A 21 -16.35 -5.66 -8.81
CA VAL A 21 -15.49 -5.30 -7.68
C VAL A 21 -16.26 -5.42 -6.38
N GLN A 22 -15.74 -6.17 -5.44
CA GLN A 22 -16.25 -6.25 -4.08
C GLN A 22 -15.27 -5.68 -3.08
N VAL A 23 -15.81 -5.13 -2.02
CA VAL A 23 -15.04 -4.69 -0.85
C VAL A 23 -15.56 -5.47 0.34
N ASN A 24 -14.68 -6.18 1.02
CA ASN A 24 -15.08 -6.88 2.24
C ASN A 24 -15.30 -5.90 3.40
N TYR A 25 -15.81 -6.41 4.51
CA TYR A 25 -16.06 -5.58 5.70
C TYR A 25 -14.78 -4.98 6.32
N ARG A 26 -13.60 -5.43 5.90
CA ARG A 26 -12.30 -4.87 6.30
C ARG A 26 -11.81 -3.78 5.36
N GLY A 27 -12.53 -3.52 4.26
CA GLY A 27 -12.14 -2.56 3.26
C GLY A 27 -11.16 -3.10 2.20
N ASP A 28 -10.88 -4.41 2.18
CA ASP A 28 -10.03 -5.00 1.16
C ASP A 28 -10.82 -5.19 -0.14
N VAL A 29 -10.23 -4.80 -1.26
CA VAL A 29 -10.80 -5.05 -2.58
C VAL A 29 -10.62 -6.52 -2.92
N ILE A 30 -11.72 -7.20 -3.20
CA ILE A 30 -11.73 -8.62 -3.54
C ILE A 30 -12.23 -8.77 -4.97
N PRO A 31 -11.48 -9.43 -5.86
CA PRO A 31 -12.02 -9.82 -7.16
C PRO A 31 -13.18 -10.78 -6.96
N ASP A 32 -14.32 -10.48 -7.53
CA ASP A 32 -15.46 -11.38 -7.48
C ASP A 32 -15.42 -12.37 -8.64
N GLU A 33 -14.83 -13.51 -8.38
CA GLU A 33 -14.83 -14.63 -9.33
C GLU A 33 -16.18 -15.39 -9.38
N THR A 34 -17.04 -15.17 -8.37
CA THR A 34 -18.25 -15.97 -8.20
C THR A 34 -19.51 -15.36 -8.77
N LYS A 35 -19.41 -14.22 -9.48
CA LYS A 35 -20.52 -13.37 -9.88
C LYS A 35 -21.28 -12.88 -8.65
N ALA A 36 -20.92 -11.72 -8.19
CA ALA A 36 -21.56 -11.08 -7.06
C ALA A 36 -23.06 -11.28 -7.13
N ASN A 37 -23.60 -11.96 -6.17
CA ASN A 37 -25.04 -12.18 -6.02
C ASN A 37 -25.78 -10.87 -5.80
N GLY A 38 -25.62 -9.93 -6.72
CA GLY A 38 -26.33 -8.66 -6.71
C GLY A 38 -25.94 -7.68 -5.59
N LEU A 39 -24.86 -7.94 -4.85
CA LEU A 39 -24.49 -7.07 -3.72
C LEU A 39 -24.19 -5.64 -4.16
N PHE A 40 -23.65 -5.46 -5.36
CA PHE A 40 -23.38 -4.17 -5.96
C PHE A 40 -24.46 -3.69 -6.94
N CYS A 41 -25.51 -4.44 -7.11
CA CYS A 41 -26.64 -4.07 -7.94
C CYS A 41 -27.67 -3.21 -7.19
N SER A 42 -27.55 -3.03 -5.87
CA SER A 42 -28.42 -2.14 -5.11
C SER A 42 -27.79 -0.76 -4.99
N GLU A 43 -28.63 0.30 -5.05
CA GLU A 43 -28.17 1.69 -4.86
C GLU A 43 -27.40 1.87 -3.54
N ARG A 44 -27.82 1.17 -2.49
CA ARG A 44 -27.18 1.23 -1.18
C ARG A 44 -25.74 0.65 -1.20
N ALA A 45 -25.53 -0.47 -1.86
CA ALA A 45 -24.21 -1.09 -1.98
C ALA A 45 -23.28 -0.21 -2.83
N THR A 46 -23.79 0.37 -3.92
CA THR A 46 -23.04 1.32 -4.76
C THR A 46 -22.65 2.58 -3.98
N SER A 47 -23.56 3.14 -3.20
CA SER A 47 -23.27 4.30 -2.36
C SER A 47 -22.21 4.01 -1.29
N CYS A 48 -22.27 2.84 -0.65
CA CYS A 48 -21.26 2.40 0.32
C CYS A 48 -19.90 2.22 -0.34
N PHE A 49 -19.85 1.65 -1.54
CA PHE A 49 -18.62 1.47 -2.30
C PHE A 49 -17.98 2.81 -2.69
N ILE A 50 -18.76 3.73 -3.22
CA ILE A 50 -18.28 5.07 -3.58
C ILE A 50 -17.75 5.80 -2.33
N LYS A 51 -18.47 5.75 -1.21
CA LYS A 51 -18.03 6.33 0.05
C LYS A 51 -16.67 5.76 0.47
N TRP A 52 -16.55 4.42 0.45
CA TRP A 52 -15.31 3.73 0.79
C TRP A 52 -14.13 4.15 -0.11
N LEU A 53 -14.35 4.33 -1.42
CA LEU A 53 -13.30 4.76 -2.35
C LEU A 53 -12.67 6.10 -1.96
N TYR A 54 -13.44 7.00 -1.35
CA TYR A 54 -12.97 8.33 -0.95
C TYR A 54 -12.53 8.42 0.51
N GLU A 55 -12.69 7.35 1.29
CA GLU A 55 -12.14 7.28 2.64
C GLU A 55 -10.62 7.21 2.61
N GLU A 56 -9.97 7.79 3.62
CA GLU A 56 -8.53 7.68 3.77
C GLU A 56 -8.13 6.22 4.06
N TYR A 57 -7.11 5.77 3.38
CA TYR A 57 -6.56 4.45 3.62
C TYR A 57 -5.88 4.42 4.98
N THR A 58 -6.26 3.47 5.84
CA THR A 58 -5.65 3.28 7.15
C THR A 58 -4.67 2.12 7.11
N PHE A 59 -3.40 2.42 7.35
CA PHE A 59 -2.35 1.40 7.44
C PHE A 59 -2.42 0.70 8.80
N LYS A 60 -2.40 -0.62 8.80
CA LYS A 60 -2.35 -1.42 10.03
C LYS A 60 -0.92 -1.84 10.30
N LEU A 61 -0.39 -1.41 11.42
CA LEU A 61 1.00 -1.66 11.82
C LEU A 61 1.04 -2.44 13.13
N SER A 62 2.02 -3.33 13.27
CA SER A 62 2.40 -3.80 14.61
C SER A 62 3.14 -2.67 15.35
N THR A 63 3.27 -2.82 16.67
CA THR A 63 4.05 -1.87 17.47
C THR A 63 5.48 -1.76 16.95
N LEU A 64 6.10 -2.89 16.60
CA LEU A 64 7.45 -2.91 16.03
C LEU A 64 7.54 -2.15 14.71
N GLU A 65 6.61 -2.39 13.79
CA GLU A 65 6.57 -1.69 12.49
C GLU A 65 6.43 -0.19 12.67
N HIS A 66 5.57 0.26 13.58
CA HIS A 66 5.37 1.67 13.87
C HIS A 66 6.65 2.33 14.41
N GLU A 67 7.29 1.71 15.40
CA GLU A 67 8.52 2.23 15.99
C GLU A 67 9.69 2.23 14.99
N LEU A 68 9.79 1.21 14.14
CA LEU A 68 10.79 1.17 13.07
C LEU A 68 10.61 2.30 12.07
N LEU A 69 9.38 2.56 11.62
CA LEU A 69 9.11 3.66 10.67
C LEU A 69 9.41 5.02 11.28
N LYS A 70 9.07 5.24 12.54
CA LYS A 70 9.44 6.47 13.26
C LYS A 70 10.95 6.67 13.30
N HIS A 71 11.68 5.64 13.69
CA HIS A 71 13.14 5.65 13.75
C HIS A 71 13.76 5.97 12.39
N PHE A 72 13.31 5.32 11.33
CA PHE A 72 13.84 5.57 9.98
C PHE A 72 13.46 6.95 9.46
N TYR A 73 12.27 7.43 9.76
CA TYR A 73 11.85 8.79 9.39
C TYR A 73 12.73 9.85 10.06
N GLU A 74 13.02 9.68 11.33
CA GLU A 74 13.96 10.55 12.08
C GLU A 74 15.38 10.48 11.49
N GLY A 75 15.77 9.33 10.95
CA GLY A 75 17.05 9.14 10.25
C GLY A 75 17.11 9.73 8.84
N GLY A 76 16.03 10.36 8.37
CA GLY A 76 15.99 11.05 7.07
C GLY A 76 15.36 10.24 5.92
N TYR A 77 14.94 8.99 6.14
CA TYR A 77 14.26 8.21 5.13
C TYR A 77 12.82 8.69 4.94
N ARG A 78 12.37 8.78 3.69
CA ARG A 78 11.08 9.37 3.32
C ARG A 78 10.13 8.42 2.61
N TYR A 79 10.67 7.37 1.98
CA TYR A 79 9.90 6.44 1.17
C TYR A 79 10.23 5.00 1.49
N ILE A 80 9.23 4.13 1.39
CA ILE A 80 9.39 2.68 1.50
C ILE A 80 8.82 2.03 0.25
N ALA A 81 9.53 1.06 -0.30
CA ALA A 81 9.10 0.33 -1.48
C ALA A 81 9.60 -1.11 -1.46
N ARG A 82 8.93 -1.98 -2.19
CA ARG A 82 9.28 -3.40 -2.31
C ARG A 82 9.58 -3.72 -3.77
N ASP A 83 10.69 -4.41 -4.00
CA ASP A 83 11.09 -4.89 -5.32
C ASP A 83 10.32 -6.15 -5.73
N GLU A 84 10.38 -6.51 -7.02
CA GLU A 84 9.77 -7.72 -7.56
C GLU A 84 10.24 -8.98 -6.82
N CYS A 85 11.51 -9.04 -6.46
CA CYS A 85 12.09 -10.15 -5.70
C CYS A 85 11.68 -10.19 -4.21
N ASN A 86 10.74 -9.36 -3.80
CA ASN A 86 10.24 -9.22 -2.43
C ASN A 86 11.20 -8.50 -1.46
N ALA A 87 12.31 -7.96 -1.93
CA ALA A 87 13.22 -7.17 -1.11
C ALA A 87 12.61 -5.81 -0.75
N LEU A 88 12.74 -5.43 0.51
CA LEU A 88 12.16 -4.19 1.05
C LEU A 88 13.26 -3.15 1.26
N PHE A 89 13.00 -1.93 0.78
CA PHE A 89 13.96 -0.83 0.83
C PHE A 89 13.34 0.47 1.34
N LEU A 90 14.19 1.26 1.98
CA LEU A 90 13.91 2.63 2.37
C LEU A 90 14.73 3.59 1.51
N TYR A 91 14.17 4.73 1.17
CA TYR A 91 14.82 5.77 0.35
C TYR A 91 14.67 7.15 0.99
N LYS A 92 15.75 7.94 0.91
CA LYS A 92 15.71 9.36 1.31
C LYS A 92 15.10 10.25 0.23
N HIS A 93 15.28 9.87 -1.02
CA HIS A 93 14.76 10.57 -2.20
C HIS A 93 13.74 9.70 -2.92
N LEU A 94 12.86 10.30 -3.71
CA LEU A 94 11.83 9.59 -4.47
C LEU A 94 12.49 8.60 -5.45
N PRO A 95 12.35 7.28 -5.26
CA PRO A 95 12.93 6.31 -6.17
C PRO A 95 12.13 6.22 -7.48
N ILE A 96 12.75 5.67 -8.50
CA ILE A 96 12.14 5.42 -9.81
C ILE A 96 11.95 3.92 -9.99
N LYS A 97 10.77 3.51 -10.42
CA LYS A 97 10.47 2.09 -10.70
C LYS A 97 11.06 1.68 -12.05
N SER A 98 11.87 0.63 -12.04
CA SER A 98 12.34 -0.06 -13.24
C SER A 98 11.55 -1.36 -13.48
N ASN A 99 12.01 -2.22 -14.39
CA ASN A 99 11.30 -3.47 -14.70
C ASN A 99 11.28 -4.48 -13.53
N GLU A 100 12.27 -4.46 -12.66
CA GLU A 100 12.45 -5.47 -11.61
C GLU A 100 12.68 -4.89 -10.21
N MET A 101 12.98 -3.60 -10.13
CA MET A 101 13.35 -2.96 -8.87
C MET A 101 13.04 -1.48 -8.85
N TRP A 102 13.02 -0.92 -7.64
CA TRP A 102 13.07 0.52 -7.44
C TRP A 102 14.53 0.98 -7.45
N VAL A 103 14.80 2.07 -8.14
CA VAL A 103 16.16 2.61 -8.32
C VAL A 103 16.31 3.88 -7.48
N ASN A 104 17.37 3.89 -6.65
CA ASN A 104 17.74 5.08 -5.90
C ASN A 104 18.15 6.21 -6.84
N THR A 105 17.61 7.40 -6.58
CA THR A 105 17.93 8.62 -7.36
C THR A 105 18.94 9.53 -6.66
N GLY A 106 19.32 9.20 -5.42
CA GLY A 106 20.34 9.91 -4.66
C GLY A 106 21.74 9.63 -5.19
N ASN A 107 22.68 10.53 -4.87
CA ASN A 107 24.07 10.45 -5.32
C ASN A 107 24.98 9.73 -4.33
N GLU A 108 24.46 9.40 -3.13
CA GLU A 108 25.24 8.81 -2.04
C GLU A 108 24.78 7.38 -1.74
N GLU A 109 25.73 6.55 -1.33
CA GLU A 109 25.46 5.16 -0.96
C GLU A 109 24.48 5.02 0.21
N PHE A 110 24.39 6.03 1.06
CA PHE A 110 23.53 6.05 2.24
C PHE A 110 22.13 6.63 1.98
N ASP A 111 21.78 6.94 0.74
CA ASP A 111 20.47 7.48 0.38
C ASP A 111 19.38 6.42 0.32
N TYR A 112 19.75 5.15 0.40
CA TYR A 112 18.83 4.03 0.52
C TYR A 112 19.35 2.98 1.52
N LYS A 113 18.44 2.16 2.01
CA LYS A 113 18.74 1.10 2.97
C LYS A 113 17.86 -0.12 2.73
N THR A 114 18.46 -1.32 2.73
CA THR A 114 17.71 -2.56 2.68
C THR A 114 17.23 -2.99 4.07
N LEU A 115 16.02 -3.51 4.16
CA LEU A 115 15.42 -4.06 5.38
C LEU A 115 15.42 -5.59 5.35
N LYS A 116 16.58 -6.21 5.20
CA LYS A 116 16.73 -7.68 5.05
C LYS A 116 16.06 -8.47 6.17
N ASP A 117 16.20 -8.02 7.41
CA ASP A 117 15.68 -8.72 8.58
C ASP A 117 14.16 -8.53 8.76
N PHE A 118 13.56 -7.61 8.00
CA PHE A 118 12.15 -7.24 8.11
C PHE A 118 11.35 -7.48 6.83
N MET A 119 11.81 -8.36 5.95
CA MET A 119 11.17 -8.61 4.65
C MET A 119 9.72 -9.10 4.77
N LYS A 120 9.37 -9.77 5.87
CA LYS A 120 8.01 -10.23 6.15
C LYS A 120 7.11 -9.17 6.80
N LYS A 121 7.70 -8.05 7.21
CA LYS A 121 6.98 -6.92 7.78
C LYS A 121 6.48 -5.99 6.68
N PHE A 122 5.62 -5.05 7.04
CA PHE A 122 5.09 -4.07 6.09
C PHE A 122 4.40 -4.72 4.88
N SER A 123 3.50 -5.67 5.13
CA SER A 123 2.81 -6.43 4.09
C SER A 123 1.98 -5.58 3.13
N PHE A 124 1.61 -4.37 3.53
CA PHE A 124 0.91 -3.41 2.69
C PHE A 124 1.82 -2.73 1.64
N VAL A 125 3.15 -2.87 1.77
CA VAL A 125 4.11 -2.40 0.76
C VAL A 125 4.33 -3.51 -0.24
N ARG A 126 3.89 -3.30 -1.49
CA ARG A 126 3.89 -4.34 -2.53
C ARG A 126 4.65 -3.88 -3.77
N TRP A 127 5.19 -4.83 -4.51
CA TRP A 127 5.79 -4.56 -5.81
C TRP A 127 4.82 -3.94 -6.80
N GLU A 128 3.55 -4.35 -6.74
CA GLU A 128 2.47 -3.85 -7.60
C GLU A 128 2.12 -2.38 -7.38
N ASP A 129 2.59 -1.78 -6.28
CA ASP A 129 2.38 -0.35 -6.05
C ASP A 129 3.05 0.47 -7.16
N THR A 130 2.32 1.41 -7.74
CA THR A 130 2.83 2.26 -8.84
C THR A 130 3.73 3.40 -8.35
N GLN A 131 3.60 3.73 -7.06
CA GLN A 131 4.39 4.76 -6.40
C GLN A 131 4.99 4.19 -5.11
N PRO A 132 6.18 4.63 -4.70
CA PRO A 132 6.68 4.31 -3.38
C PRO A 132 5.78 4.97 -2.34
N ILE A 133 5.63 4.34 -1.18
CA ILE A 133 4.76 4.88 -0.14
C ILE A 133 5.56 5.87 0.71
N PRO A 134 5.10 7.13 0.82
CA PRO A 134 5.72 8.07 1.74
C PRO A 134 5.55 7.61 3.19
N ILE A 135 6.63 7.55 3.95
CA ILE A 135 6.59 7.13 5.36
C ILE A 135 5.71 8.05 6.18
N GLN A 136 5.70 9.35 5.89
CA GLN A 136 4.83 10.31 6.56
C GLN A 136 3.35 9.95 6.40
N ASP A 137 2.93 9.55 5.20
CA ASP A 137 1.54 9.15 4.95
C ASP A 137 1.14 7.92 5.78
N ILE A 138 2.07 6.99 5.97
CA ILE A 138 1.84 5.82 6.81
C ILE A 138 1.66 6.26 8.26
N LEU A 139 2.57 7.07 8.78
CA LEU A 139 2.54 7.53 10.17
C LEU A 139 1.32 8.40 10.48
N ASP A 140 0.85 9.19 9.52
CA ASP A 140 -0.32 10.06 9.68
C ASP A 140 -1.66 9.29 9.60
N ASN A 141 -1.68 8.12 8.98
CA ASN A 141 -2.89 7.35 8.71
C ASN A 141 -2.78 5.90 9.17
N CYS A 142 -2.12 5.64 10.29
CA CYS A 142 -1.95 4.28 10.80
C CYS A 142 -2.81 3.98 12.03
N GLU A 143 -3.14 2.71 12.16
CA GLU A 143 -3.66 2.09 13.36
C GLU A 143 -2.64 1.08 13.86
N VAL A 144 -2.18 1.25 15.11
CA VAL A 144 -1.26 0.30 15.72
C VAL A 144 -2.05 -0.84 16.35
N ILE A 145 -1.88 -2.03 15.81
CA ILE A 145 -2.46 -3.26 16.35
C ILE A 145 -1.38 -4.00 17.14
N SER A 146 -1.62 -4.23 18.42
CA SER A 146 -0.63 -4.79 19.36
C SER A 146 -0.41 -6.30 19.19
N ASN A 147 -0.18 -6.76 17.96
CA ASN A 147 0.19 -8.14 17.69
C ASN A 147 1.59 -8.15 17.06
N ASP A 148 2.56 -8.20 17.92
CA ASP A 148 3.95 -8.41 17.52
C ASP A 148 4.24 -9.88 17.25
#